data_4e2e90ae8c45312ef159e7a9c1c61879
#
_entry.id   4e2e90ae8c45312ef159e7a9c1c61879
#
_cell.length_a   1.000
_cell.length_b   1.000
_cell.length_c   1.000
_cell.angle_alpha   90.00
_cell.angle_beta   90.00
_cell.angle_gamma   90.00
#
_symmetry.space_group_name_H-M   'P 1'
#
loop_
_entity.id
_entity.type
_entity.pdbx_description
1 polymer ?
#
loop_
_entity_poly.entity_id
_entity_poly.type
_entity_poly.pdbx_seq_one_letter_code
_entity_poly.pdbx_strand_id
1 'polypeptide(L)'
;ASNLQEERKLPLIRTWNGNKPILQQNVYVNEMAYVSGRVELGERATVWPAAVIRAEGPDGSVIIDHDSHVQDGSVIHSEKPLHISHHVNIGHAVVIHAKLIGHHCLIGNNATLLEGVELGDYCLVASNAVVLEGTIVPSESFVVGVPAVIKPLLPSQRELLEIVAEGIFETVVGYEDSQPTG
;
A
#
# COMPACT_ATOMS: atom_id res chain seq x y z
N ALA A 1 37.98 13.10 19.00
CA ALA A 1 36.54 12.88 19.06
C ALA A 1 36.03 13.00 17.62
N SER A 2 35.83 11.89 16.94
CA SER A 2 35.28 11.85 15.60
C SER A 2 33.75 12.07 15.70
N ASN A 3 33.28 13.18 15.17
CA ASN A 3 31.87 13.39 14.88
C ASN A 3 31.46 12.36 13.79
N LEU A 4 31.03 11.17 14.19
CA LEU A 4 30.22 10.33 13.34
C LEU A 4 28.83 10.98 13.32
N GLN A 5 28.61 11.91 12.39
CA GLN A 5 27.26 12.23 11.97
C GLN A 5 26.74 10.94 11.35
N GLU A 6 25.81 10.27 12.03
CA GLU A 6 25.06 9.17 11.45
C GLU A 6 24.37 9.70 10.19
N GLU A 7 24.87 9.27 9.03
CA GLU A 7 24.21 9.56 7.75
C GLU A 7 22.83 8.90 7.79
N ARG A 8 21.78 9.70 7.86
CA ARG A 8 20.39 9.22 7.73
C ARG A 8 20.33 8.41 6.44
N LYS A 9 20.12 7.10 6.54
CA LYS A 9 19.98 6.25 5.36
C LYS A 9 18.72 6.68 4.62
N LEU A 10 18.87 7.06 3.37
CA LEU A 10 17.75 7.45 2.52
C LEU A 10 17.04 6.20 1.99
N PRO A 11 15.72 6.25 1.80
CA PRO A 11 14.97 5.15 1.20
C PRO A 11 15.50 4.79 -0.20
N LEU A 12 15.33 3.52 -0.60
CA LEU A 12 15.78 3.02 -1.89
C LEU A 12 14.79 3.39 -3.00
N ILE A 13 14.79 4.67 -3.38
CA ILE A 13 13.98 5.18 -4.50
C ILE A 13 14.82 5.11 -5.77
N ARG A 14 14.34 4.38 -6.79
CA ARG A 14 15.10 4.09 -7.99
C ARG A 14 14.37 4.49 -9.27
N THR A 15 15.09 5.08 -10.19
CA THR A 15 14.64 5.26 -11.58
C THR A 15 14.71 3.91 -12.29
N TRP A 16 13.62 3.51 -12.94
CA TRP A 16 13.57 2.35 -13.82
C TRP A 16 13.18 2.80 -15.23
N ASN A 17 13.98 2.44 -16.22
CA ASN A 17 13.78 2.80 -17.63
C ASN A 17 13.37 4.27 -17.86
N GLY A 18 14.09 5.21 -17.21
CA GLY A 18 13.84 6.65 -17.30
C GLY A 18 12.69 7.18 -16.43
N ASN A 19 11.88 6.31 -15.83
CA ASN A 19 10.79 6.69 -14.94
C ASN A 19 11.29 6.74 -13.49
N LYS A 20 11.18 7.93 -12.88
CA LYS A 20 11.51 8.16 -11.47
C LYS A 20 10.21 8.28 -10.66
N PRO A 21 10.12 7.65 -9.48
CA PRO A 21 8.99 7.85 -8.59
C PRO A 21 8.76 9.34 -8.24
N ILE A 22 7.48 9.73 -8.16
CA ILE A 22 7.02 11.06 -7.78
C ILE A 22 6.38 10.95 -6.40
N LEU A 23 6.89 11.75 -5.46
CA LEU A 23 6.37 11.82 -4.10
C LEU A 23 5.77 13.21 -3.88
N GLN A 24 4.50 13.23 -3.46
CA GLN A 24 3.79 14.45 -3.07
C GLN A 24 4.29 14.96 -1.70
N GLN A 25 3.66 16.00 -1.16
CA GLN A 25 4.03 16.55 0.14
C GLN A 25 3.71 15.58 1.28
N ASN A 26 4.54 15.60 2.32
CA ASN A 26 4.36 14.81 3.54
C ASN A 26 4.29 13.27 3.31
N VAL A 27 4.84 12.77 2.21
CA VAL A 27 4.97 11.33 1.99
C VAL A 27 6.06 10.77 2.89
N TYR A 28 5.75 9.70 3.61
CA TYR A 28 6.73 8.95 4.39
C TYR A 28 7.17 7.69 3.63
N VAL A 29 8.46 7.53 3.39
CA VAL A 29 9.05 6.29 2.87
C VAL A 29 10.17 5.87 3.81
N ASN A 30 9.98 4.72 4.46
CA ASN A 30 10.98 4.18 5.37
C ASN A 30 12.30 3.87 4.64
N GLU A 31 13.44 4.04 5.32
CA GLU A 31 14.77 3.79 4.76
C GLU A 31 14.99 2.37 4.23
N MET A 32 14.25 1.38 4.75
CA MET A 32 14.28 -0.02 4.32
C MET A 32 13.27 -0.34 3.21
N ALA A 33 12.45 0.61 2.79
CA ALA A 33 11.50 0.41 1.71
C ALA A 33 12.17 0.59 0.35
N TYR A 34 11.62 -0.09 -0.68
CA TYR A 34 12.09 0.00 -2.05
C TYR A 34 10.97 0.50 -2.97
N VAL A 35 11.20 1.59 -3.70
CA VAL A 35 10.23 2.17 -4.65
C VAL A 35 10.90 2.41 -5.98
N SER A 36 10.38 1.86 -7.07
CA SER A 36 10.99 2.03 -8.39
C SER A 36 9.99 2.14 -9.55
N GLY A 37 10.40 2.86 -10.59
CA GLY A 37 9.65 2.99 -11.82
C GLY A 37 8.61 4.11 -11.78
N ARG A 38 7.55 3.97 -12.58
CA ARG A 38 6.47 4.96 -12.70
C ARG A 38 5.50 4.81 -11.51
N VAL A 39 5.95 5.24 -10.34
CA VAL A 39 5.18 5.24 -9.10
C VAL A 39 4.87 6.67 -8.71
N GLU A 40 3.62 6.96 -8.34
CA GLU A 40 3.22 8.22 -7.74
C GLU A 40 2.62 7.95 -6.36
N LEU A 41 3.14 8.65 -5.34
CA LEU A 41 2.66 8.60 -3.97
C LEU A 41 2.00 9.93 -3.61
N GLY A 42 0.72 9.89 -3.29
CA GLY A 42 -0.11 11.03 -2.92
C GLY A 42 0.26 11.60 -1.55
N GLU A 43 -0.27 12.78 -1.25
CA GLU A 43 -0.01 13.48 0.01
C GLU A 43 -0.31 12.58 1.23
N ARG A 44 0.58 12.60 2.22
CA ARG A 44 0.51 11.77 3.43
C ARG A 44 0.44 10.25 3.20
N ALA A 45 0.73 9.76 1.98
CA ALA A 45 0.92 8.33 1.78
C ALA A 45 2.13 7.82 2.56
N THR A 46 2.07 6.59 3.06
CA THR A 46 3.17 6.01 3.83
C THR A 46 3.62 4.66 3.29
N VAL A 47 4.93 4.44 3.23
CA VAL A 47 5.55 3.17 2.81
C VAL A 47 6.48 2.70 3.93
N TRP A 48 6.12 1.60 4.55
CA TRP A 48 6.70 1.10 5.79
C TRP A 48 7.91 0.17 5.57
N PRO A 49 8.63 -0.25 6.63
CA PRO A 49 9.84 -1.06 6.50
C PRO A 49 9.67 -2.29 5.61
N ALA A 50 10.65 -2.55 4.75
CA ALA A 50 10.70 -3.67 3.81
C ALA A 50 9.54 -3.76 2.82
N ALA A 51 8.69 -2.74 2.72
CA ALA A 51 7.68 -2.68 1.66
C ALA A 51 8.35 -2.41 0.31
N VAL A 52 7.83 -3.02 -0.75
CA VAL A 52 8.36 -2.94 -2.12
C VAL A 52 7.26 -2.47 -3.06
N ILE A 53 7.50 -1.38 -3.78
CA ILE A 53 6.58 -0.88 -4.82
C ILE A 53 7.36 -0.77 -6.12
N ARG A 54 6.98 -1.57 -7.14
CA ARG A 54 7.66 -1.59 -8.43
C ARG A 54 6.66 -1.46 -9.58
N ALA A 55 6.86 -0.45 -10.41
CA ALA A 55 6.11 -0.26 -11.65
C ALA A 55 7.06 -0.49 -12.83
N GLU A 56 6.90 -1.60 -13.52
CA GLU A 56 7.79 -2.09 -14.58
C GLU A 56 7.01 -2.33 -15.88
N GLY A 57 7.73 -2.64 -16.95
CA GLY A 57 7.11 -2.81 -18.27
C GLY A 57 6.79 -1.48 -18.99
N PRO A 58 6.35 -1.56 -20.25
CA PRO A 58 6.09 -0.36 -21.06
C PRO A 58 4.91 0.47 -20.54
N ASP A 59 3.88 -0.20 -20.01
CA ASP A 59 2.63 0.42 -19.54
C ASP A 59 2.49 0.41 -18.02
N GLY A 60 3.44 -0.22 -17.31
CA GLY A 60 3.39 -0.36 -15.85
C GLY A 60 3.41 0.99 -15.14
N SER A 61 2.43 1.21 -14.28
CA SER A 61 2.37 2.36 -13.37
C SER A 61 1.63 2.00 -12.09
N VAL A 62 2.03 2.62 -11.00
CA VAL A 62 1.36 2.50 -9.70
C VAL A 62 1.08 3.90 -9.18
N ILE A 63 -0.19 4.23 -8.99
CA ILE A 63 -0.64 5.45 -8.34
C ILE A 63 -1.25 5.06 -7.01
N ILE A 64 -0.78 5.68 -5.94
CA ILE A 64 -1.32 5.54 -4.58
C ILE A 64 -1.73 6.93 -4.13
N ASP A 65 -3.04 7.14 -3.98
CA ASP A 65 -3.59 8.44 -3.61
C ASP A 65 -3.30 8.79 -2.14
N HIS A 66 -3.68 10.00 -1.75
CA HIS A 66 -3.41 10.55 -0.42
C HIS A 66 -3.97 9.69 0.72
N ASP A 67 -3.36 9.79 1.89
CA ASP A 67 -3.78 9.08 3.11
C ASP A 67 -3.87 7.55 2.94
N SER A 68 -3.06 6.98 2.05
CA SER A 68 -3.01 5.54 1.83
C SER A 68 -1.70 4.96 2.32
N HIS A 69 -1.74 3.75 2.89
CA HIS A 69 -0.65 3.20 3.67
C HIS A 69 -0.27 1.81 3.18
N VAL A 70 1.03 1.59 2.89
CA VAL A 70 1.60 0.29 2.50
C VAL A 70 2.48 -0.19 3.63
N GLN A 71 1.97 -1.13 4.44
CA GLN A 71 2.65 -1.57 5.66
C GLN A 71 3.76 -2.60 5.39
N ASP A 72 4.46 -2.96 6.46
CA ASP A 72 5.71 -3.70 6.46
C ASP A 72 5.69 -4.95 5.60
N GLY A 73 6.71 -5.11 4.78
CA GLY A 73 6.93 -6.30 3.96
C GLY A 73 5.93 -6.52 2.83
N SER A 74 5.02 -5.58 2.57
CA SER A 74 4.05 -5.71 1.49
C SER A 74 4.70 -5.44 0.14
N VAL A 75 4.25 -6.16 -0.89
CA VAL A 75 4.77 -6.08 -2.26
C VAL A 75 3.67 -5.65 -3.20
N ILE A 76 3.87 -4.52 -3.85
CA ILE A 76 3.03 -4.03 -4.95
C ILE A 76 3.88 -4.07 -6.21
N HIS A 77 3.47 -4.88 -7.17
CA HIS A 77 4.15 -4.98 -8.46
C HIS A 77 3.13 -4.87 -9.59
N SER A 78 3.42 -4.02 -10.58
CA SER A 78 2.55 -3.92 -11.74
C SER A 78 3.31 -3.66 -13.03
N GLU A 79 2.97 -4.40 -14.07
CA GLU A 79 3.38 -4.19 -15.45
C GLU A 79 2.30 -3.48 -16.28
N LYS A 80 1.16 -3.17 -15.67
CA LYS A 80 0.00 -2.46 -16.21
C LYS A 80 -0.38 -1.31 -15.27
N PRO A 81 -1.28 -0.40 -15.65
CA PRO A 81 -1.77 0.62 -14.73
C PRO A 81 -2.46 0.01 -13.51
N LEU A 82 -2.00 0.36 -12.31
CA LEU A 82 -2.63 0.08 -11.03
C LEU A 82 -2.94 1.40 -10.33
N HIS A 83 -4.19 1.58 -9.90
CA HIS A 83 -4.61 2.70 -9.09
C HIS A 83 -5.12 2.25 -7.73
N ILE A 84 -4.53 2.76 -6.68
CA ILE A 84 -4.96 2.62 -5.28
C ILE A 84 -5.47 3.97 -4.84
N SER A 85 -6.77 4.06 -4.57
CA SER A 85 -7.44 5.29 -4.18
C SER A 85 -7.03 5.74 -2.77
N HIS A 86 -7.61 6.84 -2.31
CA HIS A 86 -7.28 7.43 -1.01
C HIS A 86 -7.83 6.63 0.19
N HIS A 87 -7.22 6.81 1.36
CA HIS A 87 -7.62 6.15 2.60
C HIS A 87 -7.64 4.61 2.50
N VAL A 88 -6.72 4.05 1.70
CA VAL A 88 -6.54 2.60 1.59
C VAL A 88 -5.45 2.15 2.55
N ASN A 89 -5.76 1.14 3.35
CA ASN A 89 -4.80 0.54 4.25
C ASN A 89 -4.40 -0.87 3.77
N ILE A 90 -3.17 -1.01 3.33
CA ILE A 90 -2.60 -2.28 2.94
C ILE A 90 -1.79 -2.80 4.13
N GLY A 91 -2.27 -3.89 4.73
CA GLY A 91 -1.66 -4.53 5.88
C GLY A 91 -0.26 -5.09 5.62
N HIS A 92 0.24 -5.92 6.53
CA HIS A 92 1.59 -6.47 6.49
C HIS A 92 1.70 -7.67 5.55
N ALA A 93 2.81 -7.80 4.83
CA ALA A 93 3.12 -8.93 3.94
C ALA A 93 2.02 -9.23 2.89
N VAL A 94 1.35 -8.21 2.41
CA VAL A 94 0.33 -8.31 1.35
C VAL A 94 1.01 -8.34 -0.01
N VAL A 95 0.45 -9.10 -0.98
CA VAL A 95 0.92 -9.11 -2.37
C VAL A 95 -0.17 -8.56 -3.28
N ILE A 96 0.15 -7.52 -4.06
CA ILE A 96 -0.80 -6.85 -4.95
C ILE A 96 -0.28 -6.81 -6.39
N HIS A 97 -1.10 -7.39 -7.30
CA HIS A 97 -1.03 -7.26 -8.74
C HIS A 97 -2.35 -6.72 -9.32
N ALA A 98 -3.17 -6.11 -8.50
CA ALA A 98 -4.50 -5.61 -8.86
C ALA A 98 -4.44 -4.53 -9.96
N LYS A 99 -5.60 -4.18 -10.51
CA LYS A 99 -5.79 -3.05 -11.43
C LYS A 99 -6.34 -1.82 -10.71
N LEU A 100 -7.24 -2.04 -9.75
CA LEU A 100 -7.92 -0.97 -9.01
C LEU A 100 -8.19 -1.39 -7.57
N ILE A 101 -7.95 -0.47 -6.64
CA ILE A 101 -8.44 -0.56 -5.26
C ILE A 101 -9.16 0.74 -4.95
N GLY A 102 -10.47 0.65 -4.71
CA GLY A 102 -11.32 1.78 -4.35
C GLY A 102 -10.96 2.38 -2.99
N HIS A 103 -11.53 3.52 -2.67
CA HIS A 103 -11.21 4.24 -1.43
C HIS A 103 -11.74 3.54 -0.17
N HIS A 104 -11.12 3.84 0.98
CA HIS A 104 -11.48 3.29 2.30
C HIS A 104 -11.47 1.76 2.35
N CYS A 105 -10.60 1.13 1.57
CA CYS A 105 -10.39 -0.32 1.62
C CYS A 105 -9.34 -0.69 2.66
N LEU A 106 -9.56 -1.84 3.32
CA LEU A 106 -8.57 -2.48 4.18
C LEU A 106 -8.20 -3.84 3.60
N ILE A 107 -6.92 -4.01 3.28
CA ILE A 107 -6.37 -5.27 2.80
C ILE A 107 -5.65 -5.94 3.96
N GLY A 108 -6.24 -7.01 4.48
CA GLY A 108 -5.73 -7.72 5.65
C GLY A 108 -4.36 -8.38 5.42
N ASN A 109 -3.64 -8.63 6.51
CA ASN A 109 -2.28 -9.18 6.49
C ASN A 109 -2.18 -10.47 5.67
N ASN A 110 -1.09 -10.63 4.90
CA ASN A 110 -0.82 -11.79 4.04
C ASN A 110 -1.89 -12.05 2.96
N ALA A 111 -2.77 -11.12 2.67
CA ALA A 111 -3.71 -11.28 1.56
C ALA A 111 -2.97 -11.17 0.22
N THR A 112 -3.50 -11.84 -0.81
CA THR A 112 -2.98 -11.79 -2.17
C THR A 112 -4.09 -11.37 -3.13
N LEU A 113 -3.87 -10.29 -3.87
CA LEU A 113 -4.73 -9.83 -4.94
C LEU A 113 -4.01 -10.08 -6.26
N LEU A 114 -4.53 -11.01 -7.05
CA LEU A 114 -3.92 -11.40 -8.32
C LEU A 114 -4.19 -10.38 -9.43
N GLU A 115 -3.61 -10.61 -10.61
CA GLU A 115 -3.64 -9.66 -11.71
C GLU A 115 -5.07 -9.31 -12.15
N GLY A 116 -5.30 -8.03 -12.43
CA GLY A 116 -6.57 -7.53 -12.94
C GLY A 116 -7.70 -7.46 -11.91
N VAL A 117 -7.44 -7.77 -10.63
CA VAL A 117 -8.44 -7.59 -9.56
C VAL A 117 -8.86 -6.13 -9.46
N GLU A 118 -10.17 -5.90 -9.38
CA GLU A 118 -10.74 -4.59 -9.10
C GLU A 118 -11.57 -4.66 -7.81
N LEU A 119 -11.20 -3.87 -6.81
CA LEU A 119 -12.00 -3.67 -5.61
C LEU A 119 -12.75 -2.35 -5.71
N GLY A 120 -14.07 -2.38 -5.48
CA GLY A 120 -14.86 -1.17 -5.26
C GLY A 120 -14.50 -0.50 -3.93
N ASP A 121 -15.21 0.57 -3.60
CA ASP A 121 -14.98 1.33 -2.38
C ASP A 121 -15.43 0.55 -1.13
N TYR A 122 -14.81 0.84 0.02
CA TYR A 122 -15.16 0.25 1.30
C TYR A 122 -15.14 -1.28 1.29
N CYS A 123 -14.15 -1.89 0.66
CA CYS A 123 -13.95 -3.33 0.71
C CYS A 123 -13.03 -3.72 1.87
N LEU A 124 -13.43 -4.74 2.61
CA LEU A 124 -12.60 -5.40 3.62
C LEU A 124 -12.13 -6.74 3.08
N VAL A 125 -10.84 -6.85 2.77
CA VAL A 125 -10.21 -8.13 2.42
C VAL A 125 -9.62 -8.73 3.70
N ALA A 126 -10.10 -9.91 4.06
CA ALA A 126 -9.64 -10.60 5.27
C ALA A 126 -8.16 -11.04 5.15
N SER A 127 -7.49 -11.15 6.30
CA SER A 127 -6.12 -11.70 6.34
C SER A 127 -6.05 -13.08 5.72
N ASN A 128 -4.95 -13.36 4.99
CA ASN A 128 -4.71 -14.60 4.25
C ASN A 128 -5.72 -14.90 3.12
N ALA A 129 -6.56 -13.97 2.71
CA ALA A 129 -7.45 -14.17 1.57
C ALA A 129 -6.66 -14.15 0.26
N VAL A 130 -7.08 -14.97 -0.72
CA VAL A 130 -6.52 -14.98 -2.07
C VAL A 130 -7.62 -14.64 -3.07
N VAL A 131 -7.56 -13.43 -3.63
CA VAL A 131 -8.50 -12.94 -4.65
C VAL A 131 -7.94 -13.31 -6.01
N LEU A 132 -8.70 -14.12 -6.74
CA LEU A 132 -8.26 -14.67 -8.03
C LEU A 132 -8.23 -13.61 -9.14
N GLU A 133 -7.43 -13.89 -10.16
CA GLU A 133 -7.23 -13.04 -11.32
C GLU A 133 -8.54 -12.57 -11.96
N GLY A 134 -8.61 -11.28 -12.32
CA GLY A 134 -9.75 -10.66 -12.97
C GLY A 134 -11.03 -10.54 -12.13
N THR A 135 -10.97 -10.87 -10.82
CA THR A 135 -12.14 -10.73 -9.95
C THR A 135 -12.54 -9.28 -9.79
N ILE A 136 -13.81 -8.96 -10.04
CA ILE A 136 -14.40 -7.65 -9.77
C ILE A 136 -15.23 -7.76 -8.49
N VAL A 137 -14.83 -7.01 -7.48
CA VAL A 137 -15.47 -6.97 -6.16
C VAL A 137 -16.30 -5.68 -6.05
N PRO A 138 -17.63 -5.78 -5.86
CA PRO A 138 -18.48 -4.61 -5.65
C PRO A 138 -18.07 -3.83 -4.38
N SER A 139 -18.39 -2.53 -4.36
CA SER A 139 -18.25 -1.71 -3.15
C SER A 139 -19.00 -2.34 -1.96
N GLU A 140 -18.54 -2.01 -0.75
CA GLU A 140 -19.13 -2.49 0.51
C GLU A 140 -19.14 -4.03 0.62
N SER A 141 -18.03 -4.65 0.25
CA SER A 141 -17.87 -6.11 0.27
C SER A 141 -16.86 -6.56 1.34
N PHE A 142 -17.17 -7.71 1.94
CA PHE A 142 -16.24 -8.49 2.75
C PHE A 142 -15.72 -9.67 1.94
N VAL A 143 -14.41 -9.71 1.72
CA VAL A 143 -13.73 -10.70 0.85
C VAL A 143 -12.89 -11.62 1.73
N VAL A 144 -13.18 -12.93 1.75
CA VAL A 144 -12.57 -13.86 2.71
C VAL A 144 -12.37 -15.25 2.13
N GLY A 145 -11.25 -15.88 2.47
CA GLY A 145 -10.95 -17.29 2.14
C GLY A 145 -9.94 -17.49 1.02
N VAL A 146 -9.64 -18.79 0.75
CA VAL A 146 -8.71 -19.27 -0.29
C VAL A 146 -9.35 -20.42 -1.05
N PRO A 147 -9.83 -20.21 -2.29
CA PRO A 147 -9.99 -18.90 -2.96
C PRO A 147 -11.02 -18.02 -2.23
N ALA A 148 -10.88 -16.71 -2.38
CA ALA A 148 -11.74 -15.76 -1.69
C ALA A 148 -13.20 -15.81 -2.20
N VAL A 149 -14.14 -15.65 -1.28
CA VAL A 149 -15.54 -15.44 -1.58
C VAL A 149 -15.97 -14.04 -1.15
N ILE A 150 -16.90 -13.46 -1.90
CA ILE A 150 -17.41 -12.10 -1.68
C ILE A 150 -18.69 -12.19 -0.87
N LYS A 151 -18.77 -11.42 0.21
CA LYS A 151 -19.93 -11.31 1.11
C LYS A 151 -20.28 -9.83 1.30
N PRO A 152 -21.52 -9.51 1.68
CA PRO A 152 -21.88 -8.16 2.08
C PRO A 152 -21.03 -7.71 3.28
N LEU A 153 -20.62 -6.45 3.28
CA LEU A 153 -19.95 -5.83 4.42
C LEU A 153 -20.94 -5.60 5.56
N LEU A 154 -20.53 -5.91 6.79
CA LEU A 154 -21.35 -5.66 7.97
C LEU A 154 -21.17 -4.21 8.45
N PRO A 155 -22.18 -3.60 9.11
CA PRO A 155 -22.08 -2.25 9.65
C PRO A 155 -20.86 -2.04 10.57
N SER A 156 -20.56 -3.00 11.44
CA SER A 156 -19.38 -2.95 12.32
C SER A 156 -18.04 -3.01 11.56
N GLN A 157 -18.00 -3.71 10.42
CA GLN A 157 -16.83 -3.74 9.54
C GLN A 157 -16.68 -2.40 8.81
N ARG A 158 -17.78 -1.78 8.40
CA ARG A 158 -17.75 -0.45 7.79
C ARG A 158 -17.19 0.60 8.74
N GLU A 159 -17.63 0.60 10.00
CA GLU A 159 -17.10 1.48 11.05
C GLU A 159 -15.60 1.25 11.29
N LEU A 160 -15.14 0.00 11.27
CA LEU A 160 -13.72 -0.34 11.34
C LEU A 160 -12.92 0.31 10.22
N LEU A 161 -13.41 0.28 8.97
CA LEU A 161 -12.71 0.86 7.83
C LEU A 161 -12.53 2.38 7.98
N GLU A 162 -13.51 3.08 8.53
CA GLU A 162 -13.44 4.52 8.79
C GLU A 162 -12.40 4.85 9.89
N ILE A 163 -12.40 4.09 10.98
CA ILE A 163 -11.44 4.29 12.09
C ILE A 163 -9.99 4.03 11.63
N VAL A 164 -9.77 2.95 10.87
CA VAL A 164 -8.43 2.57 10.43
C VAL A 164 -7.86 3.55 9.39
N ALA A 165 -8.72 4.12 8.56
CA ALA A 165 -8.30 5.08 7.56
C ALA A 165 -7.67 6.37 8.16
N GLU A 166 -8.09 6.77 9.36
CA GLU A 166 -7.67 8.03 10.00
C GLU A 166 -6.41 7.91 10.87
N GLY A 167 -6.11 6.71 11.38
CA GLY A 167 -5.16 6.58 12.51
C GLY A 167 -3.70 6.31 12.16
N ILE A 168 -3.36 5.89 10.95
CA ILE A 168 -2.00 5.36 10.66
C ILE A 168 -0.96 6.47 10.49
N PHE A 169 -1.33 7.59 9.91
CA PHE A 169 -0.38 8.68 9.69
C PHE A 169 0.19 9.25 11.00
N GLU A 170 -0.57 9.29 12.07
CA GLU A 170 -0.09 9.75 13.37
C GLU A 170 1.05 8.89 13.93
N THR A 171 1.08 7.61 13.58
CA THR A 171 2.16 6.70 13.99
C THR A 171 3.50 7.05 13.34
N VAL A 172 3.49 7.67 12.14
CA VAL A 172 4.70 8.09 11.43
C VAL A 172 5.50 9.09 12.22
N VAL A 173 4.85 10.03 12.92
CA VAL A 173 5.51 11.06 13.73
C VAL A 173 6.43 10.41 14.76
N GLY A 174 5.99 9.34 15.42
CA GLY A 174 6.82 8.60 16.38
C GLY A 174 8.04 7.93 15.73
N TYR A 175 7.94 7.53 14.46
CA TYR A 175 9.07 6.93 13.73
C TYR A 175 10.09 7.97 13.27
N GLU A 176 9.66 9.16 12.85
CA GLU A 176 10.57 10.24 12.45
C GLU A 176 11.40 10.76 13.63
N ASP A 177 10.82 10.73 14.82
CA ASP A 177 11.48 11.14 16.07
C ASP A 177 12.32 10.01 16.71
N SER A 178 12.18 8.75 16.23
CA SER A 178 12.89 7.61 16.79
C SER A 178 14.39 7.70 16.46
N GLN A 179 15.23 7.53 17.49
CA GLN A 179 16.67 7.42 17.33
C GLN A 179 17.08 5.96 17.35
N PRO A 180 18.07 5.54 16.52
CA PRO A 180 18.63 4.20 16.62
C PRO A 180 19.15 3.97 18.04
N THR A 181 18.67 2.93 18.68
CA THR A 181 19.27 2.48 19.95
C THR A 181 20.50 1.66 19.62
N GLY A 182 21.68 2.23 19.90
CA GLY A 182 22.99 1.58 19.70
C GLY A 182 23.16 0.29 20.53
#